data_da6b53f8da46f2c87ef93a92dac9022a
#
_entry.id   da6b53f8da46f2c87ef93a92dac9022a
#
_cell.length_a   1.000
_cell.length_b   1.000
_cell.length_c   1.000
_cell.angle_alpha   90.00
_cell.angle_beta   90.00
_cell.angle_gamma   90.00
#
_symmetry.space_group_name_H-M   'P 1'
#
loop_
_entity.id
_entity.type
_entity.pdbx_description
1 polymer ?
#
loop_
_entity_poly.entity_id
_entity_poly.type
_entity_poly.pdbx_seq_one_letter_code
_entity_poly.pdbx_strand_id
1 'polypeptide(L)'
;ARNALIPFAELEKSPEHLHTYRVTPLSLWNAASAGFSPSRIAEILDDLARFPLPQPVRTWIVETMSRFGRLTMIPSEDPDVLYLVTATEMIFREIAASRQMSKYLVPEPSVPLRFRLSVINRGTIKQELLRLGWPVKDEAPLKEGEPLSLSLRSACVSGKPLVIRDYQKN
;
A
#
# COMPACT_ATOMS: atom_id res chain seq x y z
N ALA A 1 -7.94 22.25 8.47
CA ALA A 1 -8.73 21.13 7.96
C ALA A 1 -7.95 20.30 6.92
N ARG A 2 -7.50 20.89 5.78
CA ARG A 2 -6.87 20.16 4.67
C ARG A 2 -5.69 19.29 5.12
N ASN A 3 -4.70 19.85 5.81
CA ASN A 3 -3.49 19.12 6.22
C ASN A 3 -3.78 17.97 7.21
N ALA A 4 -4.88 18.04 7.95
CA ALA A 4 -5.28 17.00 8.88
C ALA A 4 -5.92 15.79 8.18
N LEU A 5 -6.53 15.98 7.00
CA LEU A 5 -7.21 14.92 6.23
C LEU A 5 -6.27 14.17 5.28
N ILE A 6 -5.25 14.85 4.74
CA ILE A 6 -4.31 14.28 3.75
C ILE A 6 -3.73 12.91 4.15
N PRO A 7 -3.38 12.63 5.42
CA PRO A 7 -2.80 11.35 5.79
C PRO A 7 -3.71 10.14 5.60
N PHE A 8 -5.04 10.32 5.63
CA PHE A 8 -5.99 9.21 5.59
C PHE A 8 -7.20 9.41 4.67
N ALA A 9 -7.21 10.49 3.87
CA ALA A 9 -8.29 10.77 2.94
C ALA A 9 -7.76 11.24 1.59
N GLU A 10 -8.39 10.82 0.51
CA GLU A 10 -8.05 11.15 -0.87
C GLU A 10 -8.85 12.36 -1.31
N LEU A 11 -8.20 13.36 -1.93
CA LEU A 11 -8.88 14.50 -2.53
C LEU A 11 -9.58 14.06 -3.82
N GLU A 12 -10.91 14.04 -3.82
CA GLU A 12 -11.71 13.61 -4.96
C GLU A 12 -12.06 14.76 -5.91
N LYS A 13 -12.47 15.89 -5.32
CA LYS A 13 -12.84 17.10 -6.09
C LYS A 13 -12.38 18.35 -5.34
N SER A 14 -11.94 19.35 -6.10
CA SER A 14 -11.45 20.61 -5.55
C SER A 14 -11.93 21.82 -6.41
N PRO A 15 -13.23 22.04 -6.59
CA PRO A 15 -13.71 23.30 -7.16
C PRO A 15 -13.40 24.46 -6.20
N GLU A 16 -13.36 25.67 -6.69
CA GLU A 16 -12.78 26.90 -6.09
C GLU A 16 -12.87 27.03 -4.55
N HIS A 17 -14.00 26.70 -3.93
CA HIS A 17 -14.21 26.88 -2.49
C HIS A 17 -14.67 25.60 -1.76
N LEU A 18 -14.89 24.50 -2.45
CA LEU A 18 -15.38 23.24 -1.88
C LEU A 18 -14.43 22.09 -2.22
N HIS A 19 -13.85 21.47 -1.20
CA HIS A 19 -13.01 20.29 -1.36
C HIS A 19 -13.74 19.06 -0.86
N THR A 20 -13.87 18.05 -1.71
CA THR A 20 -14.43 16.75 -1.35
C THR A 20 -13.29 15.76 -1.09
N TYR A 21 -13.29 15.17 0.10
CA TYR A 21 -12.35 14.12 0.49
C TYR A 21 -13.10 12.81 0.63
N ARG A 22 -12.46 11.72 0.21
CA ARG A 22 -12.97 10.36 0.37
C ARG A 22 -12.03 9.57 1.25
N VAL A 23 -12.57 8.94 2.29
CA VAL A 23 -11.86 7.94 3.08
C VAL A 23 -12.13 6.57 2.46
N THR A 24 -11.06 5.88 2.08
CA THR A 24 -11.10 4.56 1.43
C THR A 24 -10.38 3.53 2.30
N PRO A 25 -10.62 2.22 2.12
CA PRO A 25 -9.80 1.21 2.79
C PRO A 25 -8.32 1.40 2.55
N LEU A 26 -7.92 1.74 1.31
CA LEU A 26 -6.53 1.97 0.96
C LEU A 26 -5.93 3.17 1.70
N SER A 27 -6.65 4.29 1.77
CA SER A 27 -6.19 5.48 2.50
C SER A 27 -6.05 5.20 4.01
N LEU A 28 -6.94 4.39 4.59
CA LEU A 28 -6.84 3.95 6.00
C LEU A 28 -5.65 3.02 6.24
N TRP A 29 -5.36 2.10 5.32
CA TRP A 29 -4.18 1.23 5.44
C TRP A 29 -2.87 1.99 5.27
N ASN A 30 -2.83 2.99 4.39
CA ASN A 30 -1.70 3.89 4.25
C ASN A 30 -1.47 4.69 5.55
N ALA A 31 -2.55 5.18 6.17
CA ALA A 31 -2.49 5.85 7.46
C ALA A 31 -2.00 4.91 8.57
N ALA A 32 -2.48 3.66 8.62
CA ALA A 32 -2.00 2.65 9.55
C ALA A 32 -0.50 2.37 9.38
N SER A 33 -0.04 2.28 8.12
CA SER A 33 1.38 2.13 7.79
C SER A 33 2.22 3.33 8.24
N ALA A 34 1.65 4.52 8.25
CA ALA A 34 2.27 5.75 8.75
C ALA A 34 2.15 5.93 10.28
N GLY A 35 1.59 4.94 10.99
CA GLY A 35 1.48 4.94 12.45
C GLY A 35 0.23 5.62 13.02
N PHE A 36 -0.76 5.97 12.20
CA PHE A 36 -2.03 6.48 12.72
C PHE A 36 -2.85 5.37 13.36
N SER A 37 -3.44 5.68 14.53
CA SER A 37 -4.41 4.80 15.17
C SER A 37 -5.83 5.10 14.68
N PRO A 38 -6.75 4.11 14.74
CA PRO A 38 -8.17 4.34 14.43
C PRO A 38 -8.81 5.42 15.29
N SER A 39 -8.47 5.49 16.59
CA SER A 39 -8.94 6.51 17.52
C SER A 39 -8.50 7.91 17.09
N ARG A 40 -7.23 8.05 16.69
CA ARG A 40 -6.71 9.35 16.23
C ARG A 40 -7.42 9.85 14.98
N ILE A 41 -7.73 8.96 14.03
CA ILE A 41 -8.50 9.31 12.83
C ILE A 41 -9.92 9.74 13.22
N ALA A 42 -10.58 8.99 14.12
CA ALA A 42 -11.92 9.33 14.57
C ALA A 42 -11.98 10.68 15.29
N GLU A 43 -10.99 10.99 16.15
CA GLU A 43 -10.85 12.30 16.80
C GLU A 43 -10.71 13.44 15.79
N ILE A 44 -9.82 13.29 14.79
CA ILE A 44 -9.64 14.31 13.75
C ILE A 44 -10.93 14.53 12.97
N LEU A 45 -11.65 13.46 12.64
CA LEU A 45 -12.92 13.58 11.95
C LEU A 45 -14.01 14.26 12.80
N ASP A 46 -14.08 13.95 14.10
CA ASP A 46 -15.00 14.63 15.01
C ASP A 46 -14.69 16.12 15.15
N ASP A 47 -13.42 16.48 15.31
CA ASP A 47 -12.97 17.87 15.43
C ASP A 47 -13.29 18.72 14.18
N LEU A 48 -13.33 18.08 13.01
CA LEU A 48 -13.61 18.76 11.74
C LEU A 48 -15.08 18.70 11.33
N ALA A 49 -15.85 17.80 11.91
CA ALA A 49 -17.25 17.59 11.56
C ALA A 49 -18.17 18.53 12.31
N ARG A 50 -19.27 18.92 11.66
CA ARG A 50 -20.36 19.68 12.32
C ARG A 50 -21.16 18.83 13.30
N PHE A 51 -21.22 17.52 13.06
CA PHE A 51 -21.95 16.54 13.87
C PHE A 51 -21.02 15.41 14.26
N PRO A 52 -21.23 14.74 15.40
CA PRO A 52 -20.42 13.60 15.82
C PRO A 52 -20.38 12.51 14.74
N LEU A 53 -19.22 11.88 14.60
CA LEU A 53 -19.02 10.79 13.65
C LEU A 53 -19.95 9.61 14.00
N PRO A 54 -20.77 9.11 13.06
CA PRO A 54 -21.68 8.00 13.32
C PRO A 54 -20.95 6.74 13.78
N GLN A 55 -21.54 6.00 14.74
CA GLN A 55 -20.93 4.77 15.27
C GLN A 55 -20.56 3.72 14.18
N PRO A 56 -21.39 3.47 13.15
CA PRO A 56 -21.01 2.56 12.07
C PRO A 56 -19.72 2.95 11.33
N VAL A 57 -19.47 4.26 11.16
CA VAL A 57 -18.26 4.78 10.53
C VAL A 57 -17.05 4.53 11.43
N ARG A 58 -17.18 4.76 12.74
CA ARG A 58 -16.11 4.45 13.71
C ARG A 58 -15.76 2.96 13.69
N THR A 59 -16.76 2.10 13.73
CA THR A 59 -16.57 0.65 13.65
C THR A 59 -15.86 0.25 12.36
N TRP A 60 -16.31 0.79 11.23
CA TRP A 60 -15.69 0.52 9.92
C TRP A 60 -14.21 0.96 9.87
N ILE A 61 -13.86 2.12 10.43
CA ILE A 61 -12.47 2.58 10.51
C ILE A 61 -11.62 1.58 11.30
N VAL A 62 -12.11 1.18 12.49
CA VAL A 62 -11.40 0.21 13.36
C VAL A 62 -11.21 -1.12 12.65
N GLU A 63 -12.27 -1.69 12.08
CA GLU A 63 -12.22 -2.99 11.38
C GLU A 63 -11.30 -2.94 10.16
N THR A 64 -11.38 -1.88 9.36
CA THR A 64 -10.54 -1.73 8.17
C THR A 64 -9.07 -1.63 8.56
N MET A 65 -8.73 -0.76 9.51
CA MET A 65 -7.34 -0.57 9.93
C MET A 65 -6.76 -1.78 10.65
N SER A 66 -7.59 -2.57 11.36
CA SER A 66 -7.15 -3.78 12.07
C SER A 66 -6.62 -4.89 11.14
N ARG A 67 -6.91 -4.81 9.84
CA ARG A 67 -6.37 -5.74 8.83
C ARG A 67 -4.90 -5.47 8.48
N PHE A 68 -4.43 -4.23 8.66
CA PHE A 68 -3.03 -3.89 8.43
C PHE A 68 -2.11 -4.62 9.45
N GLY A 69 -1.01 -5.17 8.96
CA GLY A 69 -0.08 -5.97 9.78
C GLY A 69 -0.51 -7.42 10.03
N ARG A 70 -1.68 -7.86 9.50
CA ARG A 70 -2.09 -9.27 9.56
C ARG A 70 -1.39 -10.15 8.54
N LEU A 71 -0.86 -9.53 7.48
CA LEU A 71 0.01 -10.15 6.49
C LEU A 71 1.34 -9.39 6.48
N THR A 72 2.43 -10.12 6.66
CA THR A 72 3.78 -9.55 6.60
C THR A 72 4.59 -10.27 5.55
N MET A 73 5.24 -9.52 4.67
CA MET A 73 6.17 -10.05 3.68
C MET A 73 7.59 -9.83 4.19
N ILE A 74 8.35 -10.91 4.32
CA ILE A 74 9.71 -10.90 4.86
C ILE A 74 10.70 -11.52 3.86
N PRO A 75 12.00 -11.17 3.94
CA PRO A 75 13.01 -11.81 3.12
C PRO A 75 13.23 -13.27 3.52
N SER A 76 13.76 -14.07 2.60
CA SER A 76 14.31 -15.39 2.87
C SER A 76 15.84 -15.37 2.74
N GLU A 77 16.48 -16.50 3.02
CA GLU A 77 17.92 -16.69 2.78
C GLU A 77 18.23 -16.69 1.26
N ASP A 78 17.30 -17.16 0.46
CA ASP A 78 17.37 -17.12 -1.00
C ASP A 78 16.93 -15.73 -1.50
N PRO A 79 17.80 -14.99 -2.21
CA PRO A 79 17.50 -13.63 -2.68
C PRO A 79 16.36 -13.56 -3.72
N ASP A 80 15.96 -14.66 -4.32
CA ASP A 80 14.88 -14.73 -5.31
C ASP A 80 13.55 -15.18 -4.71
N VAL A 81 13.55 -15.46 -3.40
CA VAL A 81 12.40 -15.94 -2.64
C VAL A 81 12.05 -14.97 -1.52
N LEU A 82 10.76 -14.77 -1.31
CA LEU A 82 10.21 -14.08 -0.14
C LEU A 82 9.25 -15.00 0.59
N TYR A 83 8.98 -14.68 1.84
CA TYR A 83 7.94 -15.31 2.62
C TYR A 83 6.78 -14.35 2.88
N LEU A 84 5.55 -14.85 2.76
CA LEU A 84 4.35 -14.19 3.24
C LEU A 84 3.87 -14.91 4.50
N VAL A 85 3.90 -14.21 5.62
CA VAL A 85 3.47 -14.70 6.93
C VAL A 85 2.07 -14.19 7.23
N THR A 86 1.18 -15.07 7.66
CA THR A 86 -0.18 -14.73 8.06
C THR A 86 -0.32 -14.74 9.57
N ALA A 87 -1.08 -13.81 10.14
CA ALA A 87 -1.25 -13.71 11.59
C ALA A 87 -2.13 -14.83 12.18
N THR A 88 -3.01 -15.43 11.37
CA THR A 88 -3.94 -16.47 11.84
C THR A 88 -4.15 -17.55 10.78
N GLU A 89 -4.54 -18.74 11.24
CA GLU A 89 -4.85 -19.86 10.37
C GLU A 89 -6.07 -19.60 9.46
N MET A 90 -7.02 -18.82 9.94
CA MET A 90 -8.19 -18.42 9.15
C MET A 90 -7.76 -17.66 7.89
N ILE A 91 -6.90 -16.65 8.05
CA ILE A 91 -6.35 -15.87 6.93
C ILE A 91 -5.52 -16.75 6.01
N PHE A 92 -4.69 -17.64 6.58
CA PHE A 92 -3.89 -18.59 5.81
C PHE A 92 -4.78 -19.46 4.91
N ARG A 93 -5.85 -20.05 5.45
CA ARG A 93 -6.78 -20.91 4.71
C ARG A 93 -7.55 -20.13 3.63
N GLU A 94 -7.97 -18.90 3.94
CA GLU A 94 -8.63 -18.02 2.96
C GLU A 94 -7.73 -17.75 1.76
N ILE A 95 -6.47 -17.39 1.99
CA ILE A 95 -5.49 -17.13 0.95
C ILE A 95 -5.16 -18.41 0.17
N ALA A 96 -4.96 -19.54 0.86
CA ALA A 96 -4.66 -20.84 0.24
C ALA A 96 -5.81 -21.34 -0.66
N ALA A 97 -7.06 -21.05 -0.30
CA ALA A 97 -8.24 -21.40 -1.10
C ALA A 97 -8.42 -20.51 -2.33
N SER A 98 -7.74 -19.37 -2.43
CA SER A 98 -7.85 -18.47 -3.57
C SER A 98 -7.15 -19.03 -4.80
N ARG A 99 -7.91 -19.28 -5.88
CA ARG A 99 -7.36 -19.72 -7.17
C ARG A 99 -6.36 -18.75 -7.78
N GLN A 100 -6.47 -17.47 -7.47
CA GLN A 100 -5.53 -16.45 -7.96
C GLN A 100 -4.22 -16.53 -7.20
N MET A 101 -4.28 -16.69 -5.88
CA MET A 101 -3.10 -16.76 -5.02
C MET A 101 -2.32 -18.06 -5.17
N SER A 102 -3.00 -19.20 -5.38
CA SER A 102 -2.35 -20.50 -5.54
C SER A 102 -1.38 -20.60 -6.74
N LYS A 103 -1.47 -19.67 -7.68
CA LYS A 103 -0.51 -19.57 -8.80
C LYS A 103 0.85 -19.00 -8.39
N TYR A 104 0.90 -18.24 -7.31
CA TYR A 104 2.06 -17.47 -6.87
C TYR A 104 2.55 -17.85 -5.48
N LEU A 105 1.68 -18.39 -4.65
CA LEU A 105 1.94 -18.70 -3.26
C LEU A 105 1.97 -20.22 -3.05
N VAL A 106 3.07 -20.70 -2.50
CA VAL A 106 3.24 -22.11 -2.14
C VAL A 106 3.31 -22.21 -0.62
N PRO A 107 2.41 -22.94 0.05
CA PRO A 107 2.50 -23.18 1.48
C PRO A 107 3.87 -23.76 1.86
N GLU A 108 4.48 -23.24 2.93
CA GLU A 108 5.75 -23.77 3.43
C GLU A 108 5.48 -25.00 4.33
N PRO A 109 5.98 -26.20 3.95
CA PRO A 109 5.64 -27.42 4.72
C PRO A 109 6.20 -27.43 6.14
N SER A 110 7.34 -26.78 6.35
CA SER A 110 8.09 -26.83 7.61
C SER A 110 7.69 -25.75 8.61
N VAL A 111 6.97 -24.72 8.18
CA VAL A 111 6.59 -23.59 9.03
C VAL A 111 5.13 -23.22 8.82
N PRO A 112 4.28 -23.35 9.86
CA PRO A 112 2.87 -23.02 9.73
C PRO A 112 2.66 -21.54 9.41
N LEU A 113 1.51 -21.25 8.82
CA LEU A 113 1.05 -19.87 8.52
C LEU A 113 1.97 -19.07 7.58
N ARG A 114 2.81 -19.77 6.78
CA ARG A 114 3.78 -19.15 5.89
C ARG A 114 3.66 -19.69 4.47
N PHE A 115 3.75 -18.79 3.49
CA PHE A 115 3.87 -19.11 2.08
C PHE A 115 5.22 -18.68 1.54
N ARG A 116 5.74 -19.45 0.59
CA ARG A 116 6.86 -19.04 -0.27
C ARG A 116 6.31 -18.37 -1.53
N LEU A 117 7.04 -17.36 -2.01
CA LEU A 117 6.76 -16.68 -3.26
C LEU A 117 8.05 -16.21 -3.94
N SER A 118 8.01 -16.07 -5.27
CA SER A 118 9.13 -15.47 -6.00
C SER A 118 9.10 -13.95 -5.91
N VAL A 119 10.28 -13.32 -5.73
CA VAL A 119 10.46 -11.86 -5.70
C VAL A 119 9.83 -11.18 -6.93
N ILE A 120 9.88 -11.81 -8.10
CA ILE A 120 9.33 -11.28 -9.34
C ILE A 120 7.81 -11.06 -9.26
N ASN A 121 7.11 -11.85 -8.44
CA ASN A 121 5.66 -11.77 -8.25
C ASN A 121 5.25 -10.84 -7.10
N ARG A 122 6.21 -10.22 -6.40
CA ARG A 122 5.97 -9.37 -5.22
C ARG A 122 4.88 -8.32 -5.45
N GLY A 123 4.97 -7.56 -6.54
CA GLY A 123 4.00 -6.52 -6.88
C GLY A 123 2.62 -7.08 -7.19
N THR A 124 2.54 -8.12 -8.02
CA THR A 124 1.29 -8.77 -8.39
C THR A 124 0.56 -9.35 -7.18
N ILE A 125 1.28 -10.05 -6.31
CA ILE A 125 0.72 -10.64 -5.08
C ILE A 125 0.17 -9.54 -4.16
N LYS A 126 0.91 -8.45 -3.94
CA LYS A 126 0.43 -7.32 -3.12
C LYS A 126 -0.86 -6.71 -3.68
N GLN A 127 -0.96 -6.54 -5.00
CA GLN A 127 -2.17 -6.02 -5.63
C GLN A 127 -3.36 -6.96 -5.48
N GLU A 128 -3.16 -8.26 -5.70
CA GLU A 128 -4.24 -9.24 -5.56
C GLU A 128 -4.70 -9.39 -4.10
N LEU A 129 -3.77 -9.35 -3.14
CA LEU A 129 -4.12 -9.36 -1.71
C LEU A 129 -4.88 -8.10 -1.30
N LEU A 130 -4.54 -6.93 -1.84
CA LEU A 130 -5.32 -5.70 -1.64
C LEU A 130 -6.74 -5.84 -2.18
N ARG A 131 -6.95 -6.47 -3.33
CA ARG A 131 -8.28 -6.74 -3.88
C ARG A 131 -9.12 -7.67 -3.00
N LEU A 132 -8.46 -8.62 -2.32
CA LEU A 132 -9.09 -9.48 -1.33
C LEU A 132 -9.35 -8.77 0.02
N GLY A 133 -8.92 -7.52 0.16
CA GLY A 133 -9.06 -6.74 1.39
C GLY A 133 -7.98 -7.02 2.44
N TRP A 134 -6.85 -7.59 2.01
CA TRP A 134 -5.72 -7.91 2.87
C TRP A 134 -4.48 -7.07 2.51
N PRO A 135 -4.23 -5.94 3.19
CA PRO A 135 -3.01 -5.16 3.00
C PRO A 135 -1.79 -5.92 3.52
N VAL A 136 -0.70 -5.86 2.78
CA VAL A 136 0.57 -6.50 3.15
C VAL A 136 1.50 -5.48 3.77
N LYS A 137 1.99 -5.75 4.98
CA LYS A 137 3.13 -5.06 5.56
C LYS A 137 4.39 -5.63 4.92
N ASP A 138 5.06 -4.85 4.11
CA ASP A 138 6.22 -5.31 3.35
C ASP A 138 7.51 -4.89 4.06
N GLU A 139 8.16 -5.85 4.70
CA GLU A 139 9.41 -5.67 5.44
C GLU A 139 10.64 -6.19 4.66
N ALA A 140 10.41 -6.74 3.46
CA ALA A 140 11.52 -7.20 2.63
C ALA A 140 12.23 -6.01 1.98
N PRO A 141 13.58 -5.94 2.05
CA PRO A 141 14.33 -4.87 1.40
C PRO A 141 14.13 -4.92 -0.12
N LEU A 142 14.23 -3.77 -0.76
CA LEU A 142 14.31 -3.71 -2.21
C LEU A 142 15.77 -4.03 -2.61
N LYS A 143 15.93 -4.82 -3.67
CA LYS A 143 17.26 -4.99 -4.29
C LYS A 143 17.67 -3.64 -4.88
N GLU A 144 18.88 -3.22 -4.61
CA GLU A 144 19.48 -2.10 -5.33
C GLU A 144 19.59 -2.50 -6.81
N GLY A 145 19.06 -1.64 -7.67
CA GLY A 145 19.21 -1.82 -9.12
C GLY A 145 20.64 -1.53 -9.57
N GLU A 146 21.03 -2.07 -10.70
CA GLU A 146 22.28 -1.65 -11.34
C GLU A 146 22.19 -0.16 -11.71
N PRO A 147 23.28 0.61 -11.54
CA PRO A 147 23.29 2.01 -11.89
C PRO A 147 23.09 2.16 -13.41
N LEU A 148 21.96 2.78 -13.78
CA LEU A 148 21.68 3.09 -15.18
C LEU A 148 22.27 4.46 -15.53
N SER A 149 23.32 4.45 -16.38
CA SER A 149 23.86 5.69 -16.90
C SER A 149 22.93 6.26 -17.96
N LEU A 150 22.23 7.34 -17.61
CA LEU A 150 21.37 8.07 -18.54
C LEU A 150 22.06 9.34 -19.01
N SER A 151 22.17 9.50 -20.33
CA SER A 151 22.59 10.75 -20.94
C SER A 151 21.47 11.31 -21.82
N LEU A 152 21.21 12.59 -21.70
CA LEU A 152 20.29 13.26 -22.60
C LEU A 152 20.94 13.46 -23.96
N ARG A 153 20.20 13.20 -25.04
CA ARG A 153 20.64 13.51 -26.39
C ARG A 153 20.77 15.03 -26.56
N SER A 154 21.76 15.46 -27.32
CA SER A 154 21.94 16.88 -27.66
C SER A 154 20.87 17.40 -28.62
N ALA A 155 20.15 16.51 -29.29
CA ALA A 155 19.09 16.87 -30.24
C ALA A 155 17.86 15.97 -30.08
N CYS A 156 16.69 16.55 -30.36
CA CYS A 156 15.42 15.84 -30.47
C CYS A 156 15.40 14.93 -31.72
N VAL A 157 14.45 13.98 -31.78
CA VAL A 157 14.23 13.12 -32.96
C VAL A 157 13.99 13.93 -34.23
N SER A 158 13.44 15.14 -34.12
CA SER A 158 13.22 16.09 -35.22
C SER A 158 14.49 16.83 -35.69
N GLY A 159 15.67 16.54 -35.14
CA GLY A 159 16.92 17.22 -35.43
C GLY A 159 17.11 18.59 -34.76
N LYS A 160 16.10 19.10 -34.05
CA LYS A 160 16.21 20.37 -33.31
C LYS A 160 17.06 20.17 -32.05
N PRO A 161 17.92 21.15 -31.67
CA PRO A 161 18.69 21.05 -30.44
C PRO A 161 17.79 20.90 -29.22
N LEU A 162 18.14 20.00 -28.30
CA LEU A 162 17.45 19.84 -27.02
C LEU A 162 17.96 20.90 -26.05
N VAL A 163 17.15 21.92 -25.82
CA VAL A 163 17.46 22.99 -24.86
C VAL A 163 16.83 22.65 -23.53
N ILE A 164 17.66 22.31 -22.54
CA ILE A 164 17.23 22.08 -21.16
C ILE A 164 16.98 23.44 -20.52
N ARG A 165 15.79 23.65 -19.99
CA ARG A 165 15.41 24.88 -19.27
C ARG A 165 16.04 24.91 -17.88
N ASP A 166 16.25 26.10 -17.30
CA ASP A 166 16.98 26.26 -16.04
C ASP A 166 16.37 25.47 -14.88
N TYR A 167 15.05 25.35 -14.80
CA TYR A 167 14.35 24.56 -13.78
C TYR A 167 14.47 23.02 -13.98
N GLN A 168 15.04 22.56 -15.08
CA GLN A 168 15.26 21.14 -15.41
C GLN A 168 16.74 20.71 -15.18
N LYS A 169 17.60 21.64 -14.75
CA LYS A 169 19.06 21.39 -14.57
C LYS A 169 19.44 20.88 -13.19
N ASN A 170 18.46 20.68 -12.26
CA ASN A 170 18.70 20.18 -10.90
C ASN A 170 18.46 18.68 -10.83
#